data_bda406ced7db2172dc0f41fd34500d8c
#
_entry.id   bda406ced7db2172dc0f41fd34500d8c
#
_cell.length_a   1.000
_cell.length_b   1.000
_cell.length_c   1.000
_cell.angle_alpha   90.00
_cell.angle_beta   90.00
_cell.angle_gamma   90.00
#
_symmetry.space_group_name_H-M   'P 1'
#
loop_
_entity.id
_entity.type
_entity.pdbx_description
1 polymer ?
#
loop_
_entity_poly.entity_id
_entity_poly.type
_entity_poly.pdbx_seq_one_letter_code
_entity_poly.pdbx_strand_id
1 'polypeptide(L)'
;MLPLRDARVGDVAESCGVMTGFRARRTPLSTDLPQGLATRLVRATTLAACATLVAGCGVVPGTTGGTGDGPVTVMTWAPEKTAATNKPGMPAMAKAYARWVNANGGINGRELKVLTCNDHNETVTAAKCARRAADANVVAVVGSYSQHGRSYLAPLESAGIPYIGGYGVTDDEFASALSYPVNGGQAALMAGLGEQLAKACGPVALVRPDSIAGDQLPLLLDSGLRSGGHKGSEDQLAAEDATEYGGHAREALRRAAADPAARGCVVPALGDRTFTFMDSFRRDRADYPSVRTGTVLGSVDQTVIDATGGRSGPYEGAYVTGWYPVETDKRWDRMKRVIREHAFDDNRIDPADPGVQTTWIAYTVLRTALEKIGDGEVTAQAVRHVLDDGLKVGTGGLTPPLRWRFEDLIASAGFPRLVNPDVTFQVVRKGRLVAARQDFVNVEKTLVEAEG
;
A
#
# COMPACT_ATOMS: atom_id res chain seq x y z
N MET A 1 47.77 44.55 -8.90
CA MET A 1 48.14 44.58 -10.34
C MET A 1 47.17 43.69 -11.09
N LEU A 2 46.31 44.34 -11.85
CA LEU A 2 45.34 43.85 -12.81
C LEU A 2 46.04 43.14 -14.00
N PRO A 3 45.33 42.43 -14.92
CA PRO A 3 44.05 42.90 -15.46
C PRO A 3 42.93 41.84 -15.68
N LEU A 4 41.73 42.36 -15.72
CA LEU A 4 40.49 41.88 -16.31
C LEU A 4 40.65 41.56 -17.81
N ARG A 5 39.89 40.60 -18.30
CA ARG A 5 39.46 40.53 -19.69
C ARG A 5 37.96 40.18 -19.79
N ASP A 6 37.22 41.15 -20.30
CA ASP A 6 35.88 41.10 -20.82
C ASP A 6 35.76 40.10 -21.98
N ALA A 7 34.62 39.42 -22.07
CA ALA A 7 34.09 38.90 -23.33
C ALA A 7 32.56 38.94 -23.31
N ARG A 8 32.10 39.86 -23.98
CA ARG A 8 30.91 40.24 -24.75
C ARG A 8 29.75 39.26 -24.81
N VAL A 9 28.61 39.87 -24.48
CA VAL A 9 27.25 39.61 -24.84
C VAL A 9 27.09 39.50 -26.38
N GLY A 10 26.41 38.50 -26.85
CA GLY A 10 25.95 38.36 -28.22
C GLY A 10 24.46 38.01 -28.23
N ASP A 11 23.66 39.05 -28.52
CA ASP A 11 22.25 38.96 -28.94
C ASP A 11 22.09 38.09 -30.17
N VAL A 12 21.12 37.18 -30.17
CA VAL A 12 20.47 36.75 -31.42
C VAL A 12 18.96 36.74 -31.18
N ALA A 13 18.37 37.67 -31.93
CA ALA A 13 16.93 37.93 -32.00
C ALA A 13 16.16 36.83 -32.71
N GLU A 14 14.91 36.74 -32.31
CA GLU A 14 13.67 36.43 -33.03
C GLU A 14 13.77 35.83 -34.44
N SER A 15 13.05 34.71 -34.61
CA SER A 15 12.38 34.39 -35.85
C SER A 15 11.03 33.72 -35.55
N CYS A 16 10.00 34.57 -35.60
CA CYS A 16 8.60 34.23 -35.65
C CYS A 16 8.25 33.86 -37.11
N GLY A 17 7.89 32.61 -37.37
CA GLY A 17 7.45 32.10 -38.66
C GLY A 17 6.00 31.65 -38.60
N VAL A 18 5.08 32.56 -38.93
CA VAL A 18 3.67 32.30 -39.23
C VAL A 18 3.59 31.58 -40.57
N MET A 19 2.97 30.40 -40.61
CA MET A 19 2.49 29.81 -41.86
C MET A 19 0.98 29.59 -41.82
N THR A 20 0.33 30.49 -42.56
CA THR A 20 -1.08 30.47 -42.93
C THR A 20 -1.34 29.48 -44.07
N GLY A 21 -2.45 28.75 -44.00
CA GLY A 21 -3.34 28.50 -45.12
C GLY A 21 -3.12 27.24 -45.95
N PHE A 22 -3.91 26.20 -45.68
CA PHE A 22 -4.30 25.28 -46.77
C PHE A 22 -5.81 25.35 -46.99
N ARG A 23 -6.15 25.92 -48.16
CA ARG A 23 -7.49 26.00 -48.75
C ARG A 23 -7.93 24.59 -49.20
N ALA A 24 -9.08 24.15 -48.76
CA ALA A 24 -9.79 23.02 -49.31
C ALA A 24 -10.40 23.38 -50.66
N ARG A 25 -10.06 22.70 -51.74
CA ARG A 25 -10.76 22.72 -53.02
C ARG A 25 -12.00 21.83 -52.95
N ARG A 26 -13.16 22.42 -53.11
CA ARG A 26 -14.41 21.72 -53.46
C ARG A 26 -14.45 21.57 -54.97
N THR A 27 -14.64 20.35 -55.44
CA THR A 27 -15.12 20.07 -56.81
C THR A 27 -16.52 19.50 -56.71
N PRO A 28 -17.47 20.01 -57.54
CA PRO A 28 -18.84 19.49 -57.60
C PRO A 28 -18.90 18.33 -58.60
N LEU A 29 -19.60 17.27 -58.26
CA LEU A 29 -20.01 16.27 -59.24
C LEU A 29 -21.50 16.39 -59.46
N SER A 30 -21.81 16.55 -60.76
CA SER A 30 -23.09 16.68 -61.37
C SER A 30 -23.93 15.42 -61.31
N THR A 31 -25.20 15.66 -61.13
CA THR A 31 -26.35 14.77 -61.34
C THR A 31 -26.46 14.33 -62.81
N ASP A 32 -26.72 13.06 -63.01
CA ASP A 32 -27.51 12.57 -64.13
C ASP A 32 -28.17 11.23 -63.79
N LEU A 33 -29.51 11.28 -63.79
CA LEU A 33 -30.40 10.13 -63.84
C LEU A 33 -30.75 9.79 -65.29
N PRO A 34 -31.04 8.54 -65.60
CA PRO A 34 -32.18 8.31 -66.49
C PRO A 34 -33.24 7.41 -65.88
N GLN A 35 -34.47 7.88 -66.08
CA GLN A 35 -35.75 7.22 -65.89
C GLN A 35 -35.94 6.12 -66.95
N GLY A 36 -36.64 5.09 -66.62
CA GLY A 36 -37.23 4.17 -67.61
C GLY A 36 -38.02 3.01 -66.97
N LEU A 37 -39.33 3.25 -66.87
CA LEU A 37 -40.50 2.38 -67.18
C LEU A 37 -40.50 0.94 -66.57
N ALA A 38 -41.41 0.72 -65.67
CA ALA A 38 -42.84 0.39 -65.75
C ALA A 38 -43.14 -1.06 -66.19
N THR A 39 -43.86 -1.75 -65.44
CA THR A 39 -45.16 -2.40 -65.57
C THR A 39 -45.25 -3.87 -65.12
N ARG A 40 -46.21 -4.03 -64.24
CA ARG A 40 -47.25 -5.06 -64.14
C ARG A 40 -47.03 -6.41 -63.48
N LEU A 41 -47.73 -6.52 -62.34
CA LEU A 41 -48.76 -7.51 -62.00
C LEU A 41 -48.38 -9.00 -62.04
N VAL A 42 -48.60 -9.72 -60.96
CA VAL A 42 -49.79 -10.50 -60.66
C VAL A 42 -49.64 -11.22 -59.29
N ARG A 43 -50.75 -11.29 -58.61
CA ARG A 43 -51.08 -11.93 -57.33
C ARG A 43 -50.68 -13.42 -57.25
N ALA A 44 -50.32 -13.85 -56.05
CA ALA A 44 -51.05 -14.87 -55.32
C ALA A 44 -50.33 -15.34 -54.03
N THR A 45 -50.93 -15.13 -52.92
CA THR A 45 -51.12 -15.97 -51.73
C THR A 45 -50.21 -17.19 -51.55
N THR A 46 -49.50 -17.27 -50.41
CA THR A 46 -49.79 -18.26 -49.35
C THR A 46 -48.94 -17.99 -48.10
N LEU A 47 -49.57 -18.16 -46.96
CA LEU A 47 -49.04 -18.12 -45.61
C LEU A 47 -47.99 -19.22 -45.39
N ALA A 48 -46.87 -18.89 -44.71
CA ALA A 48 -46.21 -19.75 -43.77
C ALA A 48 -45.45 -18.89 -42.75
N ALA A 49 -45.90 -18.91 -41.52
CA ALA A 49 -45.30 -18.31 -40.39
C ALA A 49 -44.03 -19.10 -40.01
N CYS A 50 -42.86 -18.43 -39.96
CA CYS A 50 -41.72 -18.87 -39.20
C CYS A 50 -41.18 -17.66 -38.47
N ALA A 51 -41.64 -17.49 -37.23
CA ALA A 51 -41.07 -16.58 -36.26
C ALA A 51 -39.74 -17.17 -35.78
N THR A 52 -38.61 -16.74 -36.35
CA THR A 52 -37.31 -16.91 -35.74
C THR A 52 -37.03 -15.68 -34.91
N LEU A 53 -37.31 -15.79 -33.62
CA LEU A 53 -36.81 -14.87 -32.59
C LEU A 53 -35.26 -15.00 -32.54
N VAL A 54 -34.58 -14.12 -33.24
CA VAL A 54 -33.16 -13.86 -32.96
C VAL A 54 -33.14 -13.09 -31.67
N ALA A 55 -32.96 -13.81 -30.54
CA ALA A 55 -32.55 -13.22 -29.28
C ALA A 55 -31.12 -12.66 -29.46
N GLY A 56 -31.03 -11.41 -29.89
CA GLY A 56 -29.80 -10.66 -29.85
C GLY A 56 -29.45 -10.41 -28.39
N CYS A 57 -28.53 -11.21 -27.84
CA CYS A 57 -27.85 -10.85 -26.62
C CYS A 57 -27.06 -9.56 -26.88
N GLY A 58 -27.67 -8.44 -26.58
CA GLY A 58 -26.97 -7.17 -26.45
C GLY A 58 -26.03 -7.30 -25.23
N VAL A 59 -24.76 -7.51 -25.50
CA VAL A 59 -23.72 -7.35 -24.47
C VAL A 59 -23.69 -5.88 -24.12
N VAL A 60 -24.31 -5.51 -23.00
CA VAL A 60 -24.15 -4.20 -22.39
C VAL A 60 -22.74 -4.18 -21.79
N PRO A 61 -21.82 -3.32 -22.27
CA PRO A 61 -20.53 -3.18 -21.61
C PRO A 61 -20.75 -2.53 -20.25
N GLY A 62 -20.54 -3.28 -19.17
CA GLY A 62 -20.60 -2.71 -17.81
C GLY A 62 -21.28 -3.56 -16.73
N THR A 63 -21.90 -4.69 -17.05
CA THR A 63 -22.37 -5.61 -16.03
C THR A 63 -21.30 -6.68 -15.79
N THR A 64 -20.46 -6.47 -14.81
CA THR A 64 -19.60 -7.52 -14.24
C THR A 64 -20.48 -8.49 -13.45
N GLY A 65 -21.24 -9.32 -14.17
CA GLY A 65 -22.10 -10.34 -13.60
C GLY A 65 -21.28 -11.53 -13.14
N GLY A 66 -21.06 -11.67 -11.83
CA GLY A 66 -20.74 -12.96 -11.25
C GLY A 66 -21.97 -13.85 -11.31
N THR A 67 -21.90 -14.98 -12.00
CA THR A 67 -22.96 -16.00 -11.96
C THR A 67 -23.06 -16.54 -10.53
N GLY A 68 -24.28 -16.65 -9.98
CA GLY A 68 -24.57 -16.94 -8.57
C GLY A 68 -23.93 -18.17 -7.93
N ASP A 69 -23.36 -19.11 -8.69
CA ASP A 69 -22.77 -20.36 -8.20
C ASP A 69 -21.27 -20.53 -8.55
N GLY A 70 -20.63 -19.56 -9.19
CA GLY A 70 -19.23 -19.63 -9.59
C GLY A 70 -18.23 -19.30 -8.46
N PRO A 71 -16.93 -19.59 -8.66
CA PRO A 71 -15.90 -19.25 -7.69
C PRO A 71 -15.76 -17.72 -7.53
N VAL A 72 -15.54 -17.29 -6.31
CA VAL A 72 -15.20 -15.89 -6.03
C VAL A 72 -13.74 -15.64 -6.41
N THR A 73 -13.52 -14.85 -7.46
CA THR A 73 -12.17 -14.55 -7.95
C THR A 73 -11.67 -13.21 -7.41
N VAL A 74 -10.48 -13.22 -6.81
CA VAL A 74 -9.77 -12.04 -6.29
C VAL A 74 -8.34 -12.01 -6.81
N MET A 75 -7.65 -10.89 -6.65
CA MET A 75 -6.24 -10.80 -7.00
C MET A 75 -5.41 -10.25 -5.84
N THR A 76 -4.18 -10.77 -5.71
CA THR A 76 -3.13 -10.24 -4.83
C THR A 76 -1.86 -10.07 -5.65
N TRP A 77 -1.17 -8.96 -5.48
CA TRP A 77 0.15 -8.75 -6.07
C TRP A 77 1.16 -8.23 -5.07
N ALA A 78 2.41 -8.46 -5.37
CA ALA A 78 3.55 -7.86 -4.69
C ALA A 78 4.79 -8.01 -5.57
N PRO A 79 5.82 -7.17 -5.42
CA PRO A 79 7.07 -7.30 -6.13
C PRO A 79 7.84 -8.55 -5.68
N GLU A 80 8.38 -9.25 -6.66
CA GLU A 80 9.26 -10.40 -6.48
C GLU A 80 10.46 -10.31 -7.43
N LYS A 81 11.64 -10.69 -6.92
CA LYS A 81 12.90 -10.75 -7.69
C LYS A 81 13.32 -9.39 -8.25
N THR A 82 13.19 -8.35 -7.44
CA THR A 82 13.64 -7.00 -7.76
C THR A 82 14.92 -6.66 -6.98
N ALA A 83 15.63 -5.64 -7.40
CA ALA A 83 16.78 -5.10 -6.67
C ALA A 83 16.38 -4.25 -5.44
N ALA A 84 15.10 -3.88 -5.34
CA ALA A 84 14.52 -3.10 -4.25
C ALA A 84 13.66 -3.99 -3.33
N THR A 85 12.53 -3.48 -2.85
CA THR A 85 11.62 -4.21 -1.97
C THR A 85 11.03 -5.44 -2.65
N ASN A 86 11.04 -6.56 -1.96
CA ASN A 86 10.40 -7.81 -2.38
C ASN A 86 9.45 -8.29 -1.28
N LYS A 87 8.21 -8.63 -1.64
CA LYS A 87 7.17 -9.11 -0.72
C LYS A 87 6.48 -10.40 -1.22
N PRO A 88 7.25 -11.44 -1.58
CA PRO A 88 6.71 -12.68 -2.16
C PRO A 88 5.80 -13.44 -1.17
N GLY A 89 5.93 -13.19 0.12
CA GLY A 89 5.10 -13.79 1.15
C GLY A 89 3.63 -13.40 1.07
N MET A 90 3.30 -12.21 0.54
CA MET A 90 1.92 -11.74 0.44
C MET A 90 1.09 -12.58 -0.55
N PRO A 91 1.49 -12.75 -1.82
CA PRO A 91 0.77 -13.64 -2.74
C PRO A 91 0.78 -15.11 -2.29
N ALA A 92 1.85 -15.55 -1.62
CA ALA A 92 1.93 -16.89 -1.08
C ALA A 92 0.93 -17.11 0.07
N MET A 93 0.81 -16.15 1.00
CA MET A 93 -0.19 -16.17 2.09
C MET A 93 -1.62 -16.15 1.55
N ALA A 94 -1.89 -15.33 0.52
CA ALA A 94 -3.18 -15.29 -0.14
C ALA A 94 -3.60 -16.66 -0.68
N LYS A 95 -2.68 -17.38 -1.33
CA LYS A 95 -2.91 -18.76 -1.79
C LYS A 95 -3.11 -19.74 -0.64
N ALA A 96 -2.34 -19.65 0.43
CA ALA A 96 -2.50 -20.50 1.61
C ALA A 96 -3.86 -20.26 2.27
N TYR A 97 -4.28 -18.99 2.38
CA TYR A 97 -5.61 -18.63 2.89
C TYR A 97 -6.73 -19.21 2.04
N ALA A 98 -6.64 -19.11 0.71
CA ALA A 98 -7.66 -19.68 -0.19
C ALA A 98 -7.75 -21.21 -0.06
N ARG A 99 -6.60 -21.90 -0.03
CA ARG A 99 -6.59 -23.38 0.19
C ARG A 99 -7.25 -23.75 1.51
N TRP A 100 -6.94 -23.03 2.59
CA TRP A 100 -7.57 -23.24 3.88
C TRP A 100 -9.08 -23.04 3.84
N VAL A 101 -9.56 -21.94 3.25
CA VAL A 101 -10.99 -21.65 3.11
C VAL A 101 -11.68 -22.72 2.30
N ASN A 102 -11.12 -23.10 1.15
CA ASN A 102 -11.73 -24.11 0.26
C ASN A 102 -11.77 -25.51 0.88
N ALA A 103 -10.73 -25.89 1.64
CA ALA A 103 -10.73 -27.12 2.41
C ALA A 103 -11.81 -27.17 3.51
N ASN A 104 -12.35 -26.02 3.90
CA ASN A 104 -13.42 -25.86 4.88
C ASN A 104 -14.79 -25.52 4.23
N GLY A 105 -15.00 -25.85 2.97
CA GLY A 105 -16.27 -25.66 2.26
C GLY A 105 -16.44 -24.32 1.57
N GLY A 106 -15.39 -23.54 1.43
CA GLY A 106 -15.44 -22.24 0.76
C GLY A 106 -16.04 -21.12 1.62
N ILE A 107 -16.48 -20.04 0.99
CA ILE A 107 -17.23 -18.95 1.62
C ILE A 107 -18.65 -18.99 1.09
N ASN A 108 -19.63 -19.26 1.96
CA ASN A 108 -21.03 -19.53 1.58
C ASN A 108 -21.12 -20.60 0.48
N GLY A 109 -20.33 -21.70 0.60
CA GLY A 109 -20.29 -22.78 -0.37
C GLY A 109 -19.52 -22.48 -1.67
N ARG A 110 -19.02 -21.27 -1.86
CA ARG A 110 -18.28 -20.86 -3.08
C ARG A 110 -16.77 -20.99 -2.87
N GLU A 111 -16.09 -21.49 -3.87
CA GLU A 111 -14.63 -21.56 -3.90
C GLU A 111 -14.02 -20.16 -3.97
N LEU A 112 -12.98 -19.88 -3.18
CA LEU A 112 -12.15 -18.68 -3.28
C LEU A 112 -10.99 -18.94 -4.25
N LYS A 113 -10.97 -18.23 -5.38
CA LYS A 113 -9.92 -18.29 -6.40
C LYS A 113 -9.03 -17.07 -6.31
N VAL A 114 -7.74 -17.29 -6.05
CA VAL A 114 -6.74 -16.21 -5.96
C VAL A 114 -5.88 -16.17 -7.22
N LEU A 115 -5.95 -15.07 -7.95
CA LEU A 115 -5.01 -14.71 -8.99
C LEU A 115 -3.84 -13.95 -8.37
N THR A 116 -2.63 -14.16 -8.90
CA THR A 116 -1.45 -13.41 -8.45
C THR A 116 -0.79 -12.65 -9.60
N CYS A 117 -0.19 -11.51 -9.28
CA CYS A 117 0.59 -10.71 -10.21
C CYS A 117 1.88 -10.28 -9.54
N ASN A 118 2.95 -10.10 -10.29
CA ASN A 118 4.19 -9.49 -9.84
C ASN A 118 4.31 -8.14 -10.55
N ASP A 119 4.32 -7.05 -9.80
CA ASP A 119 4.45 -5.70 -10.36
C ASP A 119 5.92 -5.29 -10.58
N HIS A 120 6.87 -6.17 -10.21
CA HIS A 120 8.31 -5.95 -10.32
C HIS A 120 8.79 -4.61 -9.72
N ASN A 121 7.97 -4.01 -8.86
CA ASN A 121 8.18 -2.66 -8.33
C ASN A 121 8.37 -1.61 -9.45
N GLU A 122 7.56 -1.72 -10.50
CA GLU A 122 7.58 -0.87 -11.67
C GLU A 122 6.21 -0.25 -11.95
N THR A 123 6.18 1.04 -12.23
CA THR A 123 4.96 1.84 -12.49
C THR A 123 4.07 1.22 -13.57
N VAL A 124 4.67 0.83 -14.71
CA VAL A 124 3.93 0.28 -15.85
C VAL A 124 3.37 -1.10 -15.52
N THR A 125 4.15 -1.91 -14.80
CA THR A 125 3.76 -3.28 -14.45
C THR A 125 2.70 -3.29 -13.35
N ALA A 126 2.75 -2.37 -12.39
CA ALA A 126 1.68 -2.16 -11.40
C ALA A 126 0.34 -1.84 -12.08
N ALA A 127 0.34 -0.91 -13.06
CA ALA A 127 -0.84 -0.63 -13.87
C ALA A 127 -1.32 -1.83 -14.71
N LYS A 128 -0.40 -2.68 -15.20
CA LYS A 128 -0.77 -3.93 -15.91
C LYS A 128 -1.43 -4.93 -14.97
N CYS A 129 -0.94 -5.09 -13.72
CA CYS A 129 -1.58 -5.95 -12.73
C CYS A 129 -3.02 -5.50 -12.44
N ALA A 130 -3.26 -4.19 -12.28
CA ALA A 130 -4.59 -3.65 -12.05
C ALA A 130 -5.53 -3.87 -13.25
N ARG A 131 -5.07 -3.62 -14.49
CA ARG A 131 -5.86 -3.93 -15.71
C ARG A 131 -6.18 -5.42 -15.83
N ARG A 132 -5.20 -6.30 -15.54
CA ARG A 132 -5.44 -7.75 -15.51
C ARG A 132 -6.48 -8.15 -14.47
N ALA A 133 -6.55 -7.46 -13.34
CA ALA A 133 -7.60 -7.67 -12.35
C ALA A 133 -8.98 -7.30 -12.93
N ALA A 134 -9.07 -6.17 -13.64
CA ALA A 134 -10.29 -5.76 -14.34
C ALA A 134 -10.70 -6.74 -15.45
N ASP A 135 -9.77 -7.16 -16.32
CA ASP A 135 -10.03 -8.11 -17.40
C ASP A 135 -10.47 -9.48 -16.87
N ALA A 136 -10.00 -9.87 -15.70
CA ALA A 136 -10.37 -11.11 -15.01
C ALA A 136 -11.67 -11.00 -14.19
N ASN A 137 -12.33 -9.83 -14.19
CA ASN A 137 -13.56 -9.54 -13.43
C ASN A 137 -13.42 -9.93 -11.95
N VAL A 138 -12.30 -9.58 -11.30
CA VAL A 138 -12.13 -9.87 -9.88
C VAL A 138 -13.08 -9.03 -9.04
N VAL A 139 -13.58 -9.59 -7.95
CA VAL A 139 -14.51 -8.89 -7.05
C VAL A 139 -13.77 -7.93 -6.10
N ALA A 140 -12.46 -8.13 -5.91
CA ALA A 140 -11.58 -7.27 -5.13
C ALA A 140 -10.11 -7.56 -5.44
N VAL A 141 -9.25 -6.57 -5.21
CA VAL A 141 -7.82 -6.75 -5.00
C VAL A 141 -7.56 -6.74 -3.50
N VAL A 142 -6.84 -7.74 -2.98
CA VAL A 142 -6.80 -7.99 -1.53
C VAL A 142 -5.36 -8.24 -1.08
N GLY A 143 -4.93 -7.60 0.01
CA GLY A 143 -3.68 -7.88 0.69
C GLY A 143 -2.46 -7.71 -0.21
N SER A 144 -2.36 -6.61 -0.93
CA SER A 144 -1.33 -6.35 -1.94
C SER A 144 -0.31 -5.31 -1.48
N TYR A 145 0.86 -5.32 -2.11
CA TYR A 145 1.90 -4.31 -1.97
C TYR A 145 2.29 -3.73 -3.33
N SER A 146 2.45 -2.43 -3.40
CA SER A 146 3.12 -1.72 -4.50
C SER A 146 3.52 -0.32 -4.06
N GLN A 147 4.67 0.17 -4.51
CA GLN A 147 5.11 1.56 -4.30
C GLN A 147 4.51 2.54 -5.32
N HIS A 148 3.64 2.07 -6.21
CA HIS A 148 3.12 2.83 -7.36
C HIS A 148 1.61 3.05 -7.26
N GLY A 149 1.12 3.56 -6.10
CA GLY A 149 -0.29 3.69 -5.74
C GLY A 149 -1.16 4.25 -6.86
N ARG A 150 -0.82 5.43 -7.35
CA ARG A 150 -1.57 6.11 -8.44
C ARG A 150 -1.70 5.24 -9.69
N SER A 151 -0.68 4.47 -10.03
CA SER A 151 -0.66 3.69 -11.28
C SER A 151 -1.60 2.50 -11.26
N TYR A 152 -1.80 1.86 -10.12
CA TYR A 152 -2.70 0.72 -10.01
C TYR A 152 -4.10 1.11 -9.52
N LEU A 153 -4.24 2.15 -8.70
CA LEU A 153 -5.57 2.57 -8.21
C LEU A 153 -6.43 3.15 -9.33
N ALA A 154 -5.88 3.98 -10.21
CA ALA A 154 -6.65 4.57 -11.31
C ALA A 154 -7.36 3.53 -12.21
N PRO A 155 -6.72 2.44 -12.69
CA PRO A 155 -7.43 1.37 -13.40
C PRO A 155 -8.46 0.63 -12.54
N LEU A 156 -8.21 0.42 -11.24
CA LEU A 156 -9.18 -0.20 -10.33
C LEU A 156 -10.40 0.68 -10.11
N GLU A 157 -10.21 1.99 -9.95
CA GLU A 157 -11.27 2.98 -9.82
C GLU A 157 -12.15 3.00 -11.08
N SER A 158 -11.52 3.01 -12.26
CA SER A 158 -12.24 2.94 -13.53
C SER A 158 -13.09 1.68 -13.67
N ALA A 159 -12.64 0.56 -13.11
CA ALA A 159 -13.35 -0.72 -13.13
C ALA A 159 -14.29 -0.91 -11.92
N GLY A 160 -14.29 0.01 -10.96
CA GLY A 160 -15.10 -0.09 -9.74
C GLY A 160 -14.66 -1.20 -8.79
N ILE A 161 -13.40 -1.66 -8.85
CA ILE A 161 -12.87 -2.79 -8.08
C ILE A 161 -12.29 -2.28 -6.74
N PRO A 162 -12.77 -2.76 -5.58
CA PRO A 162 -12.24 -2.38 -4.29
C PRO A 162 -10.82 -2.93 -4.06
N TYR A 163 -9.99 -2.11 -3.40
CA TYR A 163 -8.66 -2.45 -2.94
C TYR A 163 -8.70 -2.62 -1.41
N ILE A 164 -8.64 -3.86 -0.92
CA ILE A 164 -8.85 -4.21 0.49
C ILE A 164 -7.50 -4.53 1.14
N GLY A 165 -7.13 -3.80 2.19
CA GLY A 165 -5.97 -4.11 3.01
C GLY A 165 -4.66 -4.05 2.22
N GLY A 166 -4.39 -2.93 1.56
CA GLY A 166 -3.07 -2.62 1.05
C GLY A 166 -2.03 -2.55 2.17
N TYR A 167 -0.77 -2.65 1.80
CA TYR A 167 0.32 -2.59 2.79
C TYR A 167 0.38 -1.24 3.51
N GLY A 168 -0.11 -0.16 2.87
CA GLY A 168 -0.11 1.18 3.46
C GLY A 168 1.21 1.93 3.28
N VAL A 169 1.87 1.73 2.15
CA VAL A 169 3.16 2.35 1.83
C VAL A 169 3.03 3.62 1.01
N THR A 170 1.89 3.84 0.33
CA THR A 170 1.63 5.03 -0.47
C THR A 170 0.45 5.83 0.06
N ASP A 171 0.51 7.15 -0.05
CA ASP A 171 -0.59 8.04 0.33
C ASP A 171 -1.84 7.79 -0.55
N ASP A 172 -1.63 7.39 -1.80
CA ASP A 172 -2.72 7.04 -2.72
C ASP A 172 -3.63 5.93 -2.15
N GLU A 173 -3.09 4.99 -1.35
CA GLU A 173 -3.86 3.95 -0.66
C GLU A 173 -4.84 4.54 0.37
N PHE A 174 -4.58 5.74 0.87
CA PHE A 174 -5.42 6.45 1.82
C PHE A 174 -6.23 7.60 1.18
N ALA A 175 -6.03 7.85 -0.12
CA ALA A 175 -6.75 8.88 -0.88
C ALA A 175 -7.86 8.30 -1.75
N SER A 176 -7.72 7.08 -2.28
CA SER A 176 -8.68 6.43 -3.17
C SER A 176 -9.99 6.06 -2.47
N ALA A 177 -11.12 6.47 -3.03
CA ALA A 177 -12.45 6.12 -2.53
C ALA A 177 -12.74 4.60 -2.56
N LEU A 178 -11.99 3.83 -3.36
CA LEU A 178 -12.11 2.38 -3.45
C LEU A 178 -11.10 1.63 -2.58
N SER A 179 -10.32 2.33 -1.78
CA SER A 179 -9.39 1.72 -0.84
C SER A 179 -10.03 1.51 0.53
N TYR A 180 -9.81 0.33 1.09
CA TYR A 180 -10.28 -0.11 2.40
C TYR A 180 -9.07 -0.53 3.24
N PRO A 181 -8.30 0.43 3.77
CA PRO A 181 -7.09 0.16 4.53
C PRO A 181 -7.40 -0.56 5.84
N VAL A 182 -6.51 -1.46 6.27
CA VAL A 182 -6.64 -2.22 7.53
C VAL A 182 -5.68 -1.75 8.61
N ASN A 183 -4.75 -0.86 8.26
CA ASN A 183 -3.77 -0.25 9.15
C ASN A 183 -3.69 1.26 8.89
N GLY A 184 -2.92 1.96 9.71
CA GLY A 184 -2.75 3.41 9.59
C GLY A 184 -1.59 3.84 8.70
N GLY A 185 -1.04 2.92 7.88
CA GLY A 185 0.05 3.23 6.98
C GLY A 185 1.31 3.75 7.66
N GLN A 186 2.17 4.35 6.87
CA GLN A 186 3.40 4.97 7.36
C GLN A 186 3.11 6.15 8.30
N ALA A 187 2.01 6.86 8.08
CA ALA A 187 1.62 8.00 8.89
C ALA A 187 1.44 7.62 10.37
N ALA A 188 0.62 6.60 10.66
CA ALA A 188 0.40 6.14 12.02
C ALA A 188 1.67 5.56 12.66
N LEU A 189 2.52 4.88 11.87
CA LEU A 189 3.79 4.37 12.38
C LEU A 189 4.73 5.49 12.82
N MET A 190 4.90 6.54 12.01
CA MET A 190 5.80 7.65 12.33
C MET A 190 5.28 8.51 13.48
N ALA A 191 3.99 8.83 13.50
CA ALA A 191 3.35 9.53 14.60
C ALA A 191 3.47 8.73 15.91
N GLY A 192 3.18 7.44 15.87
CA GLY A 192 3.31 6.55 17.03
C GLY A 192 4.75 6.37 17.49
N LEU A 193 5.71 6.32 16.56
CA LEU A 193 7.12 6.29 16.91
C LEU A 193 7.52 7.56 17.67
N GLY A 194 7.08 8.73 17.21
CA GLY A 194 7.28 9.99 17.91
C GLY A 194 6.75 9.93 19.35
N GLU A 195 5.52 9.45 19.57
CA GLU A 195 4.96 9.29 20.91
C GLU A 195 5.73 8.29 21.77
N GLN A 196 6.22 7.20 21.18
CA GLN A 196 7.03 6.21 21.89
C GLN A 196 8.36 6.80 22.34
N LEU A 197 9.04 7.54 21.44
CA LEU A 197 10.36 8.14 21.69
C LEU A 197 10.28 9.32 22.63
N ALA A 198 9.22 10.11 22.62
CA ALA A 198 9.03 11.27 23.51
C ALA A 198 9.18 10.91 24.99
N LYS A 199 8.82 9.67 25.37
CA LYS A 199 8.92 9.16 26.75
C LYS A 199 10.24 8.45 27.05
N ALA A 200 10.99 8.08 26.00
CA ALA A 200 12.13 7.17 26.11
C ALA A 200 13.47 7.82 25.80
N CYS A 201 13.44 8.90 25.03
CA CYS A 201 14.62 9.57 24.50
C CYS A 201 14.68 11.04 24.92
N GLY A 202 15.91 11.57 25.06
CA GLY A 202 16.20 12.98 25.02
C GLY A 202 16.36 13.43 23.56
N PRO A 203 17.57 13.78 23.08
CA PRO A 203 17.75 14.18 21.68
C PRO A 203 17.34 13.05 20.71
N VAL A 204 16.62 13.41 19.66
CA VAL A 204 16.20 12.49 18.59
C VAL A 204 16.77 12.99 17.27
N ALA A 205 17.59 12.20 16.58
CA ALA A 205 18.12 12.49 15.26
C ALA A 205 17.38 11.65 14.21
N LEU A 206 16.72 12.29 13.26
CA LEU A 206 16.07 11.66 12.12
C LEU A 206 17.02 11.66 10.92
N VAL A 207 17.17 10.54 10.23
CA VAL A 207 17.87 10.43 8.95
C VAL A 207 16.86 9.96 7.90
N ARG A 208 16.63 10.76 6.88
CA ARG A 208 15.61 10.50 5.86
C ARG A 208 16.12 10.79 4.43
N PRO A 209 15.47 10.25 3.39
CA PRO A 209 15.84 10.57 2.02
C PRO A 209 15.50 12.04 1.69
N ASP A 210 16.33 12.65 0.87
CA ASP A 210 16.08 13.95 0.25
C ASP A 210 15.13 13.77 -0.94
N SER A 211 13.84 13.63 -0.63
CA SER A 211 12.78 13.40 -1.60
C SER A 211 11.44 13.94 -1.09
N ILE A 212 10.52 14.24 -2.01
CA ILE A 212 9.17 14.74 -1.67
C ILE A 212 8.45 13.80 -0.68
N ALA A 213 8.53 12.49 -0.89
CA ALA A 213 7.94 11.52 0.02
C ALA A 213 8.62 11.51 1.40
N GLY A 214 9.92 11.86 1.44
CA GLY A 214 10.67 12.01 2.67
C GLY A 214 10.27 13.23 3.51
N ASP A 215 9.75 14.29 2.89
CA ASP A 215 9.44 15.56 3.56
C ASP A 215 8.30 15.46 4.59
N GLN A 216 7.42 14.48 4.47
CA GLN A 216 6.37 14.24 5.45
C GLN A 216 6.88 13.55 6.73
N LEU A 217 8.00 12.83 6.68
CA LEU A 217 8.49 12.02 7.80
C LEU A 217 8.79 12.86 9.06
N PRO A 218 9.50 14.01 8.98
CA PRO A 218 9.71 14.85 10.16
C PRO A 218 8.40 15.43 10.70
N LEU A 219 7.43 15.80 9.85
CA LEU A 219 6.17 16.35 10.31
C LEU A 219 5.41 15.35 11.20
N LEU A 220 5.31 14.12 10.76
CA LEU A 220 4.63 13.03 11.48
C LEU A 220 5.38 12.61 12.75
N LEU A 221 6.72 12.43 12.66
CA LEU A 221 7.54 12.08 13.83
C LEU A 221 7.50 13.17 14.89
N ASP A 222 7.64 14.41 14.49
CA ASP A 222 7.69 15.55 15.37
C ASP A 222 6.33 15.86 16.01
N SER A 223 5.21 15.59 15.32
CA SER A 223 3.89 15.64 15.91
C SER A 223 3.78 14.67 17.09
N GLY A 224 4.25 13.42 16.90
CA GLY A 224 4.28 12.44 17.97
C GLY A 224 5.22 12.82 19.12
N LEU A 225 6.39 13.36 18.82
CA LEU A 225 7.32 13.88 19.83
C LEU A 225 6.69 15.01 20.64
N ARG A 226 6.08 15.99 19.98
CA ARG A 226 5.43 17.15 20.61
C ARG A 226 4.22 16.75 21.45
N SER A 227 3.42 15.77 21.02
CA SER A 227 2.28 15.25 21.81
C SER A 227 2.74 14.70 23.17
N GLY A 228 3.96 14.18 23.26
CA GLY A 228 4.60 13.74 24.50
C GLY A 228 5.36 14.84 25.25
N GLY A 229 5.28 16.11 24.82
CA GLY A 229 5.97 17.24 25.42
C GLY A 229 7.48 17.35 25.05
N HIS A 230 7.92 16.60 24.04
CA HIS A 230 9.30 16.62 23.55
C HIS A 230 9.49 17.72 22.49
N LYS A 231 10.72 18.20 22.33
CA LYS A 231 11.11 19.01 21.17
C LYS A 231 11.07 18.14 19.90
N GLY A 232 10.97 18.76 18.73
CA GLY A 232 11.09 18.05 17.45
C GLY A 232 12.43 17.34 17.28
N SER A 233 12.52 16.52 16.25
CA SER A 233 13.74 15.81 15.88
C SER A 233 14.78 16.72 15.19
N GLU A 234 16.04 16.32 15.25
CA GLU A 234 17.13 16.88 14.45
C GLU A 234 17.13 16.20 13.08
N ASP A 235 16.57 16.87 12.08
CA ASP A 235 16.42 16.32 10.72
C ASP A 235 17.74 16.33 9.95
N GLN A 236 18.05 15.21 9.28
CA GLN A 236 19.23 15.03 8.44
C GLN A 236 18.85 14.37 7.12
N LEU A 237 19.12 15.06 6.02
CA LEU A 237 18.89 14.58 4.68
C LEU A 237 20.01 13.64 4.22
N ALA A 238 19.65 12.55 3.56
CA ALA A 238 20.54 11.69 2.80
C ALA A 238 20.11 11.69 1.34
N ALA A 239 21.05 11.81 0.42
CA ALA A 239 20.74 11.78 -1.00
C ALA A 239 19.95 10.51 -1.34
N GLU A 240 18.94 10.63 -2.20
CA GLU A 240 18.05 9.51 -2.54
C GLU A 240 18.81 8.33 -3.15
N ASP A 241 19.90 8.60 -3.87
CA ASP A 241 20.78 7.62 -4.49
C ASP A 241 21.99 7.22 -3.62
N ALA A 242 22.04 7.67 -2.36
CA ALA A 242 23.16 7.38 -1.46
C ALA A 242 23.35 5.84 -1.31
N THR A 243 24.59 5.41 -1.46
CA THR A 243 25.01 4.01 -1.27
C THR A 243 25.86 3.81 -0.03
N GLU A 244 26.34 4.91 0.59
CA GLU A 244 27.17 4.93 1.78
C GLU A 244 26.62 5.91 2.83
N TYR A 245 26.58 5.45 4.08
CA TYR A 245 25.96 6.20 5.18
C TYR A 245 26.92 6.48 6.35
N GLY A 246 28.24 6.24 6.20
CA GLY A 246 29.19 6.42 7.31
C GLY A 246 29.21 7.83 7.90
N GLY A 247 29.17 8.87 7.04
CA GLY A 247 29.06 10.26 7.47
C GLY A 247 27.75 10.57 8.19
N HIS A 248 26.62 10.10 7.62
CA HIS A 248 25.30 10.28 8.19
C HIS A 248 25.15 9.58 9.54
N ALA A 249 25.67 8.36 9.68
CA ALA A 249 25.61 7.59 10.92
C ALA A 249 26.38 8.29 12.05
N ARG A 250 27.61 8.77 11.80
CA ARG A 250 28.40 9.52 12.78
C ARG A 250 27.71 10.82 13.21
N GLU A 251 27.19 11.57 12.25
CA GLU A 251 26.50 12.83 12.56
C GLU A 251 25.21 12.57 13.36
N ALA A 252 24.40 11.58 12.98
CA ALA A 252 23.21 11.21 13.72
C ALA A 252 23.53 10.74 15.16
N LEU A 253 24.60 9.95 15.34
CA LEU A 253 25.06 9.52 16.66
C LEU A 253 25.51 10.73 17.51
N ARG A 254 26.25 11.67 16.91
CA ARG A 254 26.71 12.90 17.59
C ARG A 254 25.54 13.77 18.04
N ARG A 255 24.54 13.96 17.18
CA ARG A 255 23.31 14.72 17.49
C ARG A 255 22.49 14.04 18.57
N ALA A 256 22.27 12.75 18.45
CA ALA A 256 21.55 11.97 19.45
C ALA A 256 22.26 11.98 20.82
N ALA A 257 23.59 12.07 20.86
CA ALA A 257 24.38 12.12 22.08
C ALA A 257 24.63 13.58 22.59
N ALA A 258 23.96 14.59 22.06
CA ALA A 258 24.17 15.97 22.42
C ALA A 258 23.89 16.29 23.90
N ASP A 259 23.02 15.51 24.54
CA ASP A 259 22.78 15.60 25.99
C ASP A 259 23.32 14.31 26.66
N PRO A 260 24.47 14.38 27.36
CA PRO A 260 25.05 13.23 28.03
C PRO A 260 24.25 12.75 29.24
N ALA A 261 23.31 13.54 29.76
CA ALA A 261 22.44 13.16 30.87
C ALA A 261 21.23 12.37 30.41
N ALA A 262 20.89 12.42 29.11
CA ALA A 262 19.74 11.78 28.53
C ALA A 262 20.14 10.66 27.55
N ARG A 263 19.23 9.68 27.37
CA ARG A 263 19.38 8.67 26.32
C ARG A 263 18.99 9.31 25.00
N GLY A 264 19.89 9.34 24.01
CA GLY A 264 19.55 9.79 22.68
C GLY A 264 18.99 8.69 21.78
N CYS A 265 18.30 9.07 20.73
CA CYS A 265 17.74 8.13 19.76
C CYS A 265 18.05 8.55 18.32
N VAL A 266 18.37 7.57 17.46
CA VAL A 266 18.53 7.76 16.01
C VAL A 266 17.39 7.03 15.31
N VAL A 267 16.71 7.75 14.41
CA VAL A 267 15.62 7.22 13.59
C VAL A 267 16.06 7.18 12.13
N PRO A 268 16.51 6.01 11.63
CA PRO A 268 16.80 5.84 10.21
C PRO A 268 15.52 5.51 9.45
N ALA A 269 14.98 6.49 8.74
CA ALA A 269 13.75 6.36 7.94
C ALA A 269 14.09 6.33 6.44
N LEU A 270 14.91 5.38 6.02
CA LEU A 270 15.52 5.29 4.68
C LEU A 270 14.94 4.16 3.82
N GLY A 271 13.75 3.63 4.20
CA GLY A 271 13.14 2.50 3.51
C GLY A 271 14.09 1.30 3.47
N ASP A 272 14.25 0.68 2.30
CA ASP A 272 15.13 -0.49 2.11
C ASP A 272 16.61 -0.20 2.39
N ARG A 273 17.02 1.07 2.33
CA ARG A 273 18.41 1.49 2.62
C ARG A 273 18.70 1.60 4.12
N THR A 274 17.70 1.49 4.96
CA THR A 274 17.86 1.45 6.42
C THR A 274 18.86 0.37 6.85
N PHE A 275 18.86 -0.78 6.18
CA PHE A 275 19.82 -1.86 6.45
C PHE A 275 21.29 -1.40 6.23
N THR A 276 21.57 -0.73 5.11
CA THR A 276 22.91 -0.19 4.79
C THR A 276 23.35 0.88 5.78
N PHE A 277 22.40 1.75 6.19
CA PHE A 277 22.65 2.73 7.24
C PHE A 277 23.00 2.04 8.57
N MET A 278 22.25 1.01 8.95
CA MET A 278 22.46 0.27 10.21
C MET A 278 23.80 -0.46 10.26
N ASP A 279 24.34 -0.90 9.13
CA ASP A 279 25.70 -1.43 9.07
C ASP A 279 26.75 -0.34 9.38
N SER A 280 26.57 0.85 8.85
CA SER A 280 27.43 2.00 9.18
C SER A 280 27.25 2.45 10.63
N PHE A 281 26.01 2.52 11.12
CA PHE A 281 25.68 2.85 12.50
C PHE A 281 26.33 1.89 13.50
N ARG A 282 26.31 0.59 13.22
CA ARG A 282 26.90 -0.45 14.08
C ARG A 282 28.40 -0.24 14.31
N ARG A 283 29.13 0.23 13.30
CA ARG A 283 30.60 0.45 13.39
C ARG A 283 30.98 1.53 14.38
N ASP A 284 30.20 2.61 14.44
CA ASP A 284 30.51 3.78 15.26
C ASP A 284 29.73 3.79 16.60
N ARG A 285 28.70 2.94 16.74
CA ARG A 285 27.83 2.91 17.93
C ARG A 285 28.55 2.61 19.25
N ALA A 286 29.66 1.90 19.22
CA ALA A 286 30.39 1.52 20.42
C ALA A 286 30.83 2.75 21.25
N ASP A 287 31.10 3.88 20.56
CA ASP A 287 31.51 5.13 21.20
C ASP A 287 30.30 5.90 21.79
N TYR A 288 29.07 5.42 21.53
CA TYR A 288 27.81 6.07 21.96
C TYR A 288 26.88 5.08 22.68
N PRO A 289 27.27 4.51 23.82
CA PRO A 289 26.56 3.41 24.47
C PRO A 289 25.15 3.77 24.98
N SER A 290 24.88 5.06 25.22
CA SER A 290 23.56 5.55 25.63
C SER A 290 22.57 5.68 24.47
N VAL A 291 23.05 5.79 23.21
CA VAL A 291 22.19 5.98 22.04
C VAL A 291 21.46 4.70 21.68
N ARG A 292 20.20 4.82 21.32
CA ARG A 292 19.32 3.74 20.82
C ARG A 292 18.80 4.10 19.45
N THR A 293 18.20 3.11 18.79
CA THR A 293 17.46 3.34 17.53
C THR A 293 15.97 3.37 17.78
N GLY A 294 15.27 4.25 17.05
CA GLY A 294 13.84 4.20 16.85
C GLY A 294 13.57 3.77 15.41
N THR A 295 12.64 2.84 15.18
CA THR A 295 12.32 2.35 13.84
C THR A 295 10.86 1.90 13.78
N VAL A 296 10.38 1.64 12.57
CA VAL A 296 9.00 1.21 12.33
C VAL A 296 8.94 -0.19 11.73
N LEU A 297 7.84 -0.87 11.95
CA LEU A 297 7.55 -2.15 11.32
C LEU A 297 7.59 -1.99 9.79
N GLY A 298 8.22 -2.96 9.12
CA GLY A 298 8.51 -2.86 7.68
C GLY A 298 9.96 -2.49 7.39
N SER A 299 10.59 -1.67 8.25
CA SER A 299 12.06 -1.46 8.25
C SER A 299 12.78 -2.44 9.17
N VAL A 300 12.08 -3.02 10.15
CA VAL A 300 12.60 -4.07 11.03
C VAL A 300 11.50 -5.06 11.38
N ASP A 301 11.84 -6.32 11.38
CA ASP A 301 11.06 -7.46 11.87
C ASP A 301 12.00 -8.46 12.57
N GLN A 302 11.48 -9.59 13.05
CA GLN A 302 12.31 -10.57 13.73
C GLN A 302 13.37 -11.17 12.81
N THR A 303 13.05 -11.37 11.52
CA THR A 303 13.98 -11.93 10.53
C THR A 303 15.17 -10.99 10.29
N VAL A 304 14.92 -9.68 10.18
CA VAL A 304 15.98 -8.65 10.08
C VAL A 304 16.84 -8.62 11.33
N ILE A 305 16.23 -8.70 12.53
CA ILE A 305 16.96 -8.73 13.80
C ILE A 305 17.89 -9.95 13.85
N ASP A 306 17.39 -11.13 13.52
CA ASP A 306 18.18 -12.38 13.54
C ASP A 306 19.31 -12.33 12.50
N ALA A 307 19.05 -11.86 11.27
CA ALA A 307 20.03 -11.72 10.21
C ALA A 307 21.16 -10.71 10.52
N THR A 308 20.88 -9.72 11.37
CA THR A 308 21.85 -8.67 11.74
C THR A 308 22.63 -8.95 13.02
N GLY A 309 22.51 -10.18 13.58
CA GLY A 309 23.28 -10.62 14.75
C GLY A 309 22.48 -10.71 16.05
N GLY A 310 21.15 -10.60 15.97
CA GLY A 310 20.25 -10.82 17.09
C GLY A 310 20.61 -9.96 18.30
N ARG A 311 20.94 -10.61 19.43
CA ARG A 311 21.31 -9.93 20.68
C ARG A 311 22.55 -9.02 20.58
N SER A 312 23.46 -9.35 19.67
CA SER A 312 24.69 -8.55 19.46
C SER A 312 24.56 -7.59 18.28
N GLY A 313 23.40 -7.56 17.63
CA GLY A 313 23.10 -6.73 16.46
C GLY A 313 22.85 -5.26 16.80
N PRO A 314 22.77 -4.42 15.77
CA PRO A 314 22.56 -2.98 15.91
C PRO A 314 21.17 -2.60 16.43
N TYR A 315 20.22 -3.53 16.37
CA TYR A 315 18.84 -3.31 16.83
C TYR A 315 18.61 -3.61 18.31
N GLU A 316 19.58 -4.17 19.04
CA GLU A 316 19.40 -4.44 20.46
C GLU A 316 19.08 -3.14 21.24
N GLY A 317 17.95 -3.15 21.94
CA GLY A 317 17.40 -2.01 22.65
C GLY A 317 16.65 -1.00 21.77
N ALA A 318 16.43 -1.29 20.48
CA ALA A 318 15.67 -0.45 19.58
C ALA A 318 14.19 -0.35 20.00
N TYR A 319 13.62 0.84 19.89
CA TYR A 319 12.19 1.10 19.99
C TYR A 319 11.56 0.87 18.61
N VAL A 320 10.47 0.13 18.56
CA VAL A 320 9.80 -0.23 17.31
C VAL A 320 8.31 0.06 17.43
N THR A 321 7.78 0.80 16.46
CA THR A 321 6.34 0.99 16.34
C THR A 321 5.80 0.10 15.21
N GLY A 322 4.74 -0.64 15.48
CA GLY A 322 4.11 -1.56 14.54
C GLY A 322 2.61 -1.35 14.43
N TRP A 323 2.00 -1.84 13.36
CA TRP A 323 0.53 -1.85 13.21
C TRP A 323 -0.12 -2.96 14.03
N TYR A 324 0.60 -4.07 14.22
CA TYR A 324 0.05 -5.31 14.74
C TYR A 324 0.82 -5.79 15.96
N PRO A 325 0.23 -6.69 16.78
CA PRO A 325 0.96 -7.36 17.84
C PRO A 325 2.20 -8.09 17.31
N VAL A 326 3.21 -8.22 18.17
CA VAL A 326 4.42 -8.99 17.84
C VAL A 326 4.06 -10.41 17.38
N GLU A 327 4.90 -10.99 16.53
CA GLU A 327 4.66 -12.32 15.92
C GLU A 327 4.42 -13.41 16.98
N THR A 328 5.04 -13.33 18.14
CA THR A 328 4.88 -14.30 19.23
C THR A 328 3.55 -14.21 19.97
N ASP A 329 2.72 -13.21 19.70
CA ASP A 329 1.40 -13.07 20.31
C ASP A 329 0.46 -14.21 19.87
N LYS A 330 -0.30 -14.74 20.83
CA LYS A 330 -1.25 -15.86 20.60
C LYS A 330 -2.37 -15.51 19.60
N ARG A 331 -2.66 -14.24 19.40
CA ARG A 331 -3.62 -13.79 18.39
C ARG A 331 -3.26 -14.25 16.97
N TRP A 332 -1.99 -14.54 16.70
CA TRP A 332 -1.48 -15.08 15.43
C TRP A 332 -1.58 -16.62 15.31
N ASP A 333 -1.97 -17.35 16.37
CA ASP A 333 -1.94 -18.82 16.35
C ASP A 333 -2.79 -19.42 15.21
N ARG A 334 -3.92 -18.78 14.85
CA ARG A 334 -4.75 -19.22 13.73
C ARG A 334 -4.03 -19.07 12.40
N MET A 335 -3.43 -17.91 12.13
CA MET A 335 -2.62 -17.68 10.93
C MET A 335 -1.46 -18.67 10.82
N LYS A 336 -0.70 -18.83 11.88
CA LYS A 336 0.42 -19.77 11.95
C LYS A 336 0.00 -21.23 11.70
N ARG A 337 -1.16 -21.62 12.19
CA ARG A 337 -1.72 -22.95 11.93
C ARG A 337 -2.04 -23.10 10.44
N VAL A 338 -2.71 -22.13 9.84
CA VAL A 338 -3.03 -22.13 8.41
C VAL A 338 -1.77 -22.18 7.56
N ILE A 339 -0.73 -21.44 7.92
CA ILE A 339 0.56 -21.51 7.23
C ILE A 339 1.12 -22.95 7.30
N ARG A 340 1.18 -23.59 8.47
CA ARG A 340 1.70 -24.95 8.61
C ARG A 340 0.90 -25.99 7.83
N GLU A 341 -0.41 -25.86 7.76
CA GLU A 341 -1.31 -26.86 7.16
C GLU A 341 -1.55 -26.65 5.66
N HIS A 342 -1.46 -25.40 5.18
CA HIS A 342 -1.89 -25.02 3.83
C HIS A 342 -0.85 -24.26 3.00
N ALA A 343 0.36 -23.99 3.52
CA ALA A 343 1.42 -23.39 2.73
C ALA A 343 2.11 -24.38 1.77
N PHE A 344 2.04 -25.69 2.06
CA PHE A 344 2.69 -26.75 1.28
C PHE A 344 4.20 -26.47 1.10
N ASP A 345 4.89 -26.21 2.23
CA ASP A 345 6.32 -25.91 2.29
C ASP A 345 6.76 -24.66 1.51
N ASP A 346 5.83 -23.75 1.24
CA ASP A 346 6.18 -22.44 0.65
C ASP A 346 6.91 -21.58 1.70
N ASN A 347 8.23 -21.62 1.67
CA ASN A 347 9.10 -20.92 2.61
C ASN A 347 9.13 -19.39 2.45
N ARG A 348 8.40 -18.84 1.49
CA ARG A 348 8.24 -17.37 1.33
C ARG A 348 7.29 -16.78 2.37
N ILE A 349 6.49 -17.61 3.04
CA ILE A 349 5.51 -17.14 4.04
C ILE A 349 6.18 -17.08 5.42
N ASP A 350 6.72 -15.91 5.75
CA ASP A 350 7.23 -15.61 7.08
C ASP A 350 6.10 -15.01 7.93
N PRO A 351 5.67 -15.64 9.03
CA PRO A 351 4.64 -15.11 9.91
C PRO A 351 5.03 -13.82 10.64
N ALA A 352 6.32 -13.46 10.68
CA ALA A 352 6.82 -12.21 11.23
C ALA A 352 6.78 -11.06 10.19
N ASP A 353 6.68 -11.36 8.89
CA ASP A 353 6.60 -10.32 7.84
C ASP A 353 5.28 -9.55 7.95
N PRO A 354 5.33 -8.21 8.11
CA PRO A 354 4.12 -7.39 8.22
C PRO A 354 3.23 -7.44 6.97
N GLY A 355 3.78 -7.74 5.79
CA GLY A 355 3.00 -7.94 4.57
C GLY A 355 2.17 -9.22 4.64
N VAL A 356 2.75 -10.33 5.13
CA VAL A 356 2.03 -11.59 5.38
C VAL A 356 0.90 -11.36 6.39
N GLN A 357 1.18 -10.62 7.47
CA GLN A 357 0.20 -10.26 8.50
C GLN A 357 -0.92 -9.39 7.92
N THR A 358 -0.59 -8.37 7.13
CA THR A 358 -1.57 -7.52 6.44
C THR A 358 -2.44 -8.33 5.49
N THR A 359 -1.85 -9.24 4.70
CA THR A 359 -2.59 -10.10 3.79
C THR A 359 -3.58 -10.99 4.55
N TRP A 360 -3.18 -11.61 5.65
CA TRP A 360 -4.08 -12.40 6.50
C TRP A 360 -5.28 -11.59 6.99
N ILE A 361 -5.05 -10.36 7.46
CA ILE A 361 -6.10 -9.45 7.95
C ILE A 361 -7.00 -9.02 6.80
N ALA A 362 -6.46 -8.64 5.65
CA ALA A 362 -7.22 -8.23 4.47
C ALA A 362 -8.14 -9.33 3.96
N TYR A 363 -7.67 -10.58 3.93
CA TYR A 363 -8.49 -11.72 3.57
C TYR A 363 -9.56 -12.06 4.63
N THR A 364 -9.31 -11.74 5.90
CA THR A 364 -10.33 -11.80 6.95
C THR A 364 -11.44 -10.77 6.71
N VAL A 365 -11.08 -9.56 6.29
CA VAL A 365 -12.05 -8.52 5.88
C VAL A 365 -12.87 -8.99 4.69
N LEU A 366 -12.22 -9.44 3.62
CA LEU A 366 -12.90 -9.98 2.44
C LEU A 366 -13.88 -11.08 2.81
N ARG A 367 -13.42 -12.08 3.58
CA ARG A 367 -14.26 -13.19 4.01
C ARG A 367 -15.50 -12.71 4.75
N THR A 368 -15.35 -11.79 5.69
CA THR A 368 -16.48 -11.23 6.46
C THR A 368 -17.46 -10.49 5.55
N ALA A 369 -16.95 -9.74 4.55
CA ALA A 369 -17.81 -9.08 3.56
C ALA A 369 -18.58 -10.08 2.71
N LEU A 370 -17.94 -11.14 2.23
CA LEU A 370 -18.59 -12.20 1.44
C LEU A 370 -19.60 -12.98 2.27
N GLU A 371 -19.30 -13.32 3.53
CA GLU A 371 -20.24 -13.96 4.47
C GLU A 371 -21.48 -13.07 4.69
N LYS A 372 -21.31 -11.74 4.72
CA LYS A 372 -22.42 -10.78 4.85
C LYS A 372 -23.27 -10.68 3.59
N ILE A 373 -22.70 -10.82 2.40
CA ILE A 373 -23.45 -10.88 1.12
C ILE A 373 -24.34 -12.14 1.10
N GLY A 374 -23.88 -13.24 1.70
CA GLY A 374 -24.64 -14.49 1.78
C GLY A 374 -24.83 -15.15 0.41
N ASP A 375 -26.07 -15.56 0.11
CA ASP A 375 -26.47 -16.21 -1.16
C ASP A 375 -26.64 -15.18 -2.30
N GLY A 376 -26.47 -13.90 -2.03
CA GLY A 376 -26.57 -12.83 -3.03
C GLY A 376 -25.50 -12.94 -4.12
N GLU A 377 -25.67 -12.18 -5.19
CA GLU A 377 -24.67 -12.07 -6.25
C GLU A 377 -23.39 -11.41 -5.73
N VAL A 378 -22.25 -12.09 -5.89
CA VAL A 378 -20.95 -11.58 -5.45
C VAL A 378 -20.28 -10.81 -6.58
N THR A 379 -20.35 -9.49 -6.51
CA THR A 379 -19.72 -8.55 -7.45
C THR A 379 -18.80 -7.59 -6.71
N ALA A 380 -17.93 -6.89 -7.44
CA ALA A 380 -17.11 -5.81 -6.87
C ALA A 380 -17.99 -4.72 -6.21
N GLN A 381 -19.14 -4.40 -6.83
CA GLN A 381 -20.11 -3.45 -6.30
C GLN A 381 -20.76 -3.95 -5.01
N ALA A 382 -21.13 -5.23 -4.92
CA ALA A 382 -21.72 -5.81 -3.71
C ALA A 382 -20.71 -5.80 -2.54
N VAL A 383 -19.45 -6.14 -2.81
CA VAL A 383 -18.37 -6.05 -1.80
C VAL A 383 -18.21 -4.63 -1.29
N ARG A 384 -18.14 -3.64 -2.19
CA ARG A 384 -18.06 -2.23 -1.82
C ARG A 384 -19.24 -1.79 -0.97
N HIS A 385 -20.45 -2.07 -1.45
CA HIS A 385 -21.68 -1.68 -0.74
C HIS A 385 -21.69 -2.17 0.71
N VAL A 386 -21.34 -3.43 0.94
CA VAL A 386 -21.28 -4.01 2.28
C VAL A 386 -20.23 -3.32 3.16
N LEU A 387 -19.07 -2.96 2.61
CA LEU A 387 -18.01 -2.27 3.35
C LEU A 387 -18.39 -0.81 3.66
N ASP A 388 -18.96 -0.09 2.69
CA ASP A 388 -19.37 1.32 2.82
C ASP A 388 -20.60 1.47 3.74
N ASP A 389 -21.48 0.47 3.77
CA ASP A 389 -22.70 0.44 4.60
C ASP A 389 -22.44 0.10 6.08
N GLY A 390 -21.16 0.00 6.46
CA GLY A 390 -20.76 -0.07 7.86
C GLY A 390 -20.58 -1.46 8.43
N LEU A 391 -20.22 -2.43 7.61
CA LEU A 391 -19.77 -3.73 8.10
C LEU A 391 -18.67 -3.54 9.15
N LYS A 392 -18.92 -4.03 10.37
CA LYS A 392 -17.91 -4.08 11.42
C LYS A 392 -17.14 -5.38 11.36
N VAL A 393 -15.85 -5.31 11.07
CA VAL A 393 -14.98 -6.46 10.95
C VAL A 393 -14.11 -6.64 12.19
N GLY A 394 -14.24 -7.79 12.84
CA GLY A 394 -13.37 -8.24 13.92
C GLY A 394 -12.23 -9.09 13.37
N THR A 395 -11.00 -8.73 13.68
CA THR A 395 -9.78 -9.42 13.22
C THR A 395 -9.19 -10.39 14.26
N GLY A 396 -9.95 -10.74 15.28
CA GLY A 396 -9.45 -11.54 16.41
C GLY A 396 -8.48 -10.77 17.32
N GLY A 397 -8.58 -9.44 17.35
CA GLY A 397 -7.71 -8.57 18.15
C GLY A 397 -6.36 -8.26 17.52
N LEU A 398 -6.16 -8.64 16.25
CA LEU A 398 -4.97 -8.26 15.47
C LEU A 398 -4.96 -6.78 15.10
N THR A 399 -6.13 -6.19 14.98
CA THR A 399 -6.42 -4.75 14.93
C THR A 399 -7.60 -4.47 15.84
N PRO A 400 -7.88 -3.23 16.22
CA PRO A 400 -9.21 -2.81 16.63
C PRO A 400 -10.25 -3.18 15.57
N PRO A 401 -11.55 -3.22 15.90
CA PRO A 401 -12.59 -3.49 14.92
C PRO A 401 -12.57 -2.45 13.79
N LEU A 402 -12.57 -2.92 12.55
CA LEU A 402 -12.48 -2.09 11.35
C LEU A 402 -13.87 -1.76 10.81
N ARG A 403 -14.04 -0.54 10.31
CA ARG A 403 -15.26 -0.05 9.64
C ARG A 403 -14.90 1.13 8.74
N TRP A 404 -15.57 1.29 7.58
CA TRP A 404 -15.18 2.28 6.56
C TRP A 404 -16.32 3.23 6.16
N ARG A 405 -17.32 3.44 7.00
CA ARG A 405 -18.33 4.49 6.74
C ARG A 405 -17.69 5.87 6.81
N PHE A 406 -18.33 6.83 6.18
CA PHE A 406 -17.83 8.21 6.20
C PHE A 406 -17.56 8.75 7.60
N GLU A 407 -18.41 8.46 8.56
CA GLU A 407 -18.24 8.89 9.96
C GLU A 407 -17.16 8.12 10.74
N ASP A 408 -16.64 7.01 10.20
CA ASP A 408 -15.55 6.26 10.81
C ASP A 408 -14.17 6.68 10.25
N LEU A 409 -14.16 7.58 9.23
CA LEU A 409 -12.94 8.10 8.63
C LEU A 409 -12.32 9.18 9.54
N ILE A 410 -11.01 9.14 9.67
CA ILE A 410 -10.27 10.12 10.47
C ILE A 410 -10.04 11.37 9.62
N ALA A 411 -10.28 12.54 10.23
CA ALA A 411 -10.09 13.82 9.57
C ALA A 411 -8.60 14.21 9.54
N SER A 412 -7.80 13.45 8.80
CA SER A 412 -6.41 13.75 8.47
C SER A 412 -6.33 14.14 7.01
N ALA A 413 -5.81 15.34 6.71
CA ALA A 413 -5.90 15.95 5.38
C ALA A 413 -5.16 15.12 4.30
N GLY A 414 -4.01 14.53 4.63
CA GLY A 414 -3.26 13.68 3.70
C GLY A 414 -3.81 12.27 3.55
N PHE A 415 -4.72 11.83 4.47
CA PHE A 415 -5.12 10.43 4.59
C PHE A 415 -6.64 10.25 4.78
N PRO A 416 -7.47 10.75 3.86
CA PRO A 416 -8.93 10.83 4.04
C PRO A 416 -9.63 9.46 4.14
N ARG A 417 -8.95 8.35 3.84
CA ARG A 417 -9.49 6.98 3.99
C ARG A 417 -8.97 6.25 5.21
N LEU A 418 -8.24 6.94 6.09
CA LEU A 418 -7.71 6.35 7.31
C LEU A 418 -8.85 6.01 8.29
N VAL A 419 -8.88 4.77 8.79
CA VAL A 419 -9.89 4.26 9.73
C VAL A 419 -9.27 3.59 10.96
N ASN A 420 -7.97 3.30 10.92
CA ASN A 420 -7.27 2.60 12.00
C ASN A 420 -5.98 3.34 12.35
N PRO A 421 -6.02 4.28 13.31
CA PRO A 421 -4.87 5.02 13.78
C PRO A 421 -4.10 4.28 14.88
N ASP A 422 -4.49 3.05 15.19
CA ASP A 422 -3.93 2.32 16.33
C ASP A 422 -2.63 1.63 15.95
N VAL A 423 -1.64 1.78 16.81
CA VAL A 423 -0.30 1.19 16.68
C VAL A 423 0.07 0.39 17.92
N THR A 424 1.12 -0.42 17.81
CA THR A 424 1.70 -1.17 18.92
C THR A 424 3.10 -0.64 19.22
N PHE A 425 3.42 -0.48 20.51
CA PHE A 425 4.77 -0.16 20.95
C PHE A 425 5.52 -1.44 21.29
N GLN A 426 6.66 -1.60 20.64
CA GLN A 426 7.50 -2.78 20.71
C GLN A 426 8.94 -2.37 21.04
N VAL A 427 9.77 -3.31 21.43
CA VAL A 427 11.18 -3.09 21.74
C VAL A 427 11.98 -4.36 21.47
N VAL A 428 13.20 -4.20 21.00
CA VAL A 428 14.13 -5.33 20.84
C VAL A 428 14.83 -5.60 22.17
N ARG A 429 14.62 -6.78 22.73
CA ARG A 429 15.28 -7.24 23.97
C ARG A 429 15.84 -8.63 23.80
N LYS A 430 17.12 -8.81 24.06
CA LYS A 430 17.85 -10.08 23.93
C LYS A 430 17.71 -10.69 22.53
N GLY A 431 17.76 -9.84 21.50
CA GLY A 431 17.60 -10.23 20.10
C GLY A 431 16.17 -10.61 19.71
N ARG A 432 15.18 -10.27 20.52
CA ARG A 432 13.77 -10.56 20.23
C ARG A 432 12.93 -9.29 20.21
N LEU A 433 12.08 -9.20 19.21
CA LEU A 433 11.04 -8.19 19.14
C LEU A 433 9.92 -8.57 20.12
N VAL A 434 9.71 -7.75 21.13
CA VAL A 434 8.72 -7.99 22.17
C VAL A 434 7.83 -6.77 22.37
N ALA A 435 6.60 -6.97 22.84
CA ALA A 435 5.70 -5.88 23.16
C ALA A 435 6.28 -5.04 24.30
N ALA A 436 6.37 -3.73 24.12
CA ALA A 436 6.69 -2.78 25.19
C ALA A 436 5.46 -2.51 26.05
N ARG A 437 4.25 -2.62 25.48
CA ARG A 437 2.95 -2.62 26.14
C ARG A 437 2.00 -3.57 25.42
N GLN A 438 0.98 -4.06 26.13
CA GLN A 438 0.06 -5.07 25.58
C GLN A 438 -1.05 -4.47 24.70
N ASP A 439 -1.50 -3.26 25.03
CA ASP A 439 -2.60 -2.62 24.37
C ASP A 439 -2.14 -1.78 23.18
N PHE A 440 -3.04 -1.60 22.23
CA PHE A 440 -2.87 -0.61 21.16
C PHE A 440 -2.75 0.81 21.72
N VAL A 441 -2.07 1.65 20.99
CA VAL A 441 -1.94 3.09 21.23
C VAL A 441 -2.65 3.80 20.09
N ASN A 442 -3.68 4.57 20.41
CA ASN A 442 -4.37 5.38 19.43
C ASN A 442 -3.61 6.68 19.20
N VAL A 443 -3.23 6.95 17.96
CA VAL A 443 -2.49 8.15 17.55
C VAL A 443 -3.32 9.10 16.69
N GLU A 444 -4.65 8.96 16.71
CA GLU A 444 -5.58 9.78 15.93
C GLU A 444 -5.35 11.28 16.16
N LYS A 445 -5.33 11.68 17.44
CA LYS A 445 -5.11 13.09 17.79
C LYS A 445 -3.81 13.63 17.21
N THR A 446 -2.73 12.85 17.30
CA THR A 446 -1.41 13.20 16.78
C THR A 446 -1.42 13.36 15.26
N LEU A 447 -2.16 12.47 14.55
CA LEU A 447 -2.30 12.55 13.09
C LEU A 447 -3.11 13.76 12.64
N VAL A 448 -4.19 14.09 13.35
CA VAL A 448 -5.01 15.27 13.03
C VAL A 448 -4.25 16.57 13.32
N GLU A 449 -3.41 16.61 14.36
CA GLU A 449 -2.60 17.78 14.74
C GLU A 449 -1.29 17.91 13.94
N ALA A 450 -0.86 16.88 13.19
CA ALA A 450 0.40 16.90 12.45
C ALA A 450 0.42 17.94 11.30
N GLU A 451 -0.74 18.38 10.86
CA GLU A 451 -0.96 19.23 9.69
C GLU A 451 -1.39 20.66 10.06
N GLY A 452 -1.40 21.01 11.34
CA GLY A 452 -1.84 22.30 11.90
C GLY A 452 -0.71 23.38 11.99
#